data_9bccf032bce79cdc6cde01d3c6f4fb09
#
_entry.id   9bccf032bce79cdc6cde01d3c6f4fb09
#
_cell.length_a   1.000
_cell.length_b   1.000
_cell.length_c   1.000
_cell.angle_alpha   90.00
_cell.angle_beta   90.00
_cell.angle_gamma   90.00
#
_symmetry.space_group_name_H-M   'P 1'
#
loop_
_entity.id
_entity.type
_entity.pdbx_description
1 polymer ?
#
loop_
_entity_poly.entity_id
_entity_poly.type
_entity_poly.pdbx_seq_one_letter_code
_entity_poly.pdbx_strand_id
1 'polypeptide(L)'
;MSEVKMFSEPVPNVPWQDRPANDNHDAPIWRYTENPIIGRNPAKGVARIFNSAVVPFEGKFVGVFRGEQVNGIPYIYLGESEDAIHWNINEEKIKFVDENGEEFMPIYAYDPRLVKVEDTYYAIWCQDFYGAAIGIAKSKDLKTFVRIENPFLP
;
A
#
# COMPACT_ATOMS: atom_id res chain seq x y z
N MET A 1 -8.11 -15.83 -32.22
CA MET A 1 -8.27 -15.24 -30.86
C MET A 1 -6.96 -14.56 -30.52
N SER A 2 -6.98 -13.26 -30.23
CA SER A 2 -5.77 -12.54 -29.79
C SER A 2 -5.40 -13.02 -28.38
N GLU A 3 -4.17 -13.46 -28.23
CA GLU A 3 -3.63 -13.87 -26.94
C GLU A 3 -3.62 -12.65 -25.99
N VAL A 4 -4.28 -12.76 -24.84
CA VAL A 4 -4.23 -11.71 -23.81
C VAL A 4 -2.89 -11.83 -23.10
N LYS A 5 -2.01 -10.84 -23.28
CA LYS A 5 -0.74 -10.77 -22.55
C LYS A 5 -0.99 -10.23 -21.14
N MET A 6 -0.69 -11.05 -20.15
CA MET A 6 -0.66 -10.61 -18.75
C MET A 6 0.70 -9.95 -18.47
N PHE A 7 0.68 -8.71 -17.96
CA PHE A 7 1.89 -7.94 -17.65
C PHE A 7 2.19 -7.85 -16.14
N SER A 8 1.45 -8.60 -15.32
CA SER A 8 1.66 -8.68 -13.88
C SER A 8 2.14 -10.07 -13.47
N GLU A 9 2.75 -10.16 -12.30
CA GLU A 9 2.97 -11.43 -11.63
C GLU A 9 1.62 -12.13 -11.41
N PRO A 10 1.59 -13.47 -11.38
CA PRO A 10 0.39 -14.18 -11.01
C PRO A 10 -0.10 -13.71 -9.63
N VAL A 11 -1.37 -13.37 -9.54
CA VAL A 11 -1.98 -13.01 -8.26
C VAL A 11 -2.06 -14.27 -7.40
N PRO A 12 -1.54 -14.26 -6.17
CA PRO A 12 -1.71 -15.38 -5.25
C PRO A 12 -3.19 -15.73 -5.04
N ASN A 13 -3.45 -16.96 -4.65
CA ASN A 13 -4.83 -17.41 -4.47
C ASN A 13 -5.48 -16.69 -3.28
N VAL A 14 -6.52 -15.91 -3.56
CA VAL A 14 -7.30 -15.20 -2.54
C VAL A 14 -8.51 -16.03 -2.17
N PRO A 15 -8.81 -16.24 -0.87
CA PRO A 15 -10.00 -16.97 -0.44
C PRO A 15 -11.27 -16.12 -0.66
N TRP A 16 -11.73 -16.07 -1.91
CA TRP A 16 -12.93 -15.33 -2.29
C TRP A 16 -14.17 -15.87 -1.57
N GLN A 17 -15.02 -14.96 -1.13
CA GLN A 17 -16.32 -15.26 -0.59
C GLN A 17 -17.40 -14.87 -1.60
N ASP A 18 -18.31 -15.82 -1.89
CA ASP A 18 -19.51 -15.50 -2.65
C ASP A 18 -20.47 -14.62 -1.87
N ARG A 19 -21.21 -13.78 -2.58
CA ARG A 19 -22.23 -12.96 -1.97
C ARG A 19 -23.27 -13.84 -1.27
N PRO A 20 -23.55 -13.62 0.03
CA PRO A 20 -24.53 -14.44 0.75
C PRO A 20 -25.91 -14.39 0.08
N ALA A 21 -26.59 -15.56 -0.02
CA ALA A 21 -27.90 -15.65 -0.67
C ALA A 21 -28.99 -14.82 0.00
N ASN A 22 -28.84 -14.52 1.29
CA ASN A 22 -29.75 -13.70 2.08
C ASN A 22 -29.35 -12.21 2.15
N ASP A 23 -28.32 -11.80 1.41
CA ASP A 23 -27.95 -10.40 1.34
C ASP A 23 -28.91 -9.60 0.47
N ASN A 24 -28.97 -8.29 0.68
CA ASN A 24 -29.77 -7.40 -0.13
C ASN A 24 -29.20 -7.29 -1.57
N HIS A 25 -29.72 -8.11 -2.47
CA HIS A 25 -29.28 -8.17 -3.86
C HIS A 25 -29.56 -6.88 -4.66
N ASP A 26 -30.39 -5.97 -4.16
CA ASP A 26 -30.61 -4.66 -4.76
C ASP A 26 -29.43 -3.70 -4.53
N ALA A 27 -28.59 -3.99 -3.54
CA ALA A 27 -27.38 -3.22 -3.31
C ALA A 27 -26.33 -3.53 -4.39
N PRO A 28 -25.77 -2.50 -5.08
CA PRO A 28 -24.79 -2.71 -6.16
C PRO A 28 -23.46 -3.30 -5.67
N ILE A 29 -23.18 -3.17 -4.38
CA ILE A 29 -21.93 -3.62 -3.74
C ILE A 29 -22.27 -4.39 -2.47
N TRP A 30 -21.57 -5.50 -2.22
CA TRP A 30 -21.52 -6.13 -0.93
C TRP A 30 -20.06 -6.19 -0.44
N ARG A 31 -19.88 -6.40 0.83
CA ARG A 31 -18.57 -6.43 1.46
C ARG A 31 -18.36 -7.78 2.11
N TYR A 32 -17.10 -8.21 2.12
CA TYR A 32 -16.69 -9.40 2.86
C TYR A 32 -17.19 -9.34 4.29
N THR A 33 -17.74 -10.46 4.80
CA THR A 33 -18.44 -10.48 6.10
C THR A 33 -17.53 -10.21 7.29
N GLU A 34 -16.23 -10.56 7.14
CA GLU A 34 -15.24 -10.35 8.20
C GLU A 34 -14.56 -8.94 8.14
N ASN A 35 -15.11 -8.03 7.34
CA ASN A 35 -14.60 -6.66 7.34
C ASN A 35 -14.85 -5.95 8.68
N PRO A 36 -13.90 -5.13 9.15
CA PRO A 36 -12.63 -4.76 8.51
C PRO A 36 -11.55 -5.84 8.67
N ILE A 37 -10.87 -6.19 7.58
CA ILE A 37 -9.77 -7.18 7.58
C ILE A 37 -8.51 -6.67 8.29
N ILE A 38 -8.36 -5.36 8.44
CA ILE A 38 -7.33 -4.74 9.28
C ILE A 38 -8.05 -3.89 10.33
N GLY A 39 -7.99 -4.32 11.57
CA GLY A 39 -8.64 -3.66 12.69
C GLY A 39 -7.89 -2.42 13.20
N ARG A 40 -8.27 -1.95 14.39
CA ARG A 40 -7.56 -0.88 15.09
C ARG A 40 -6.29 -1.42 15.74
N ASN A 41 -5.29 -0.54 15.88
CA ASN A 41 -3.98 -0.83 16.46
C ASN A 41 -3.29 -2.06 15.80
N PRO A 42 -3.19 -2.08 14.46
CA PRO A 42 -2.67 -3.24 13.73
C PRO A 42 -1.17 -3.46 13.95
N ALA A 43 -0.44 -2.43 14.38
CA ALA A 43 0.95 -2.48 14.75
C ALA A 43 1.23 -1.48 15.87
N LYS A 44 2.36 -1.63 16.56
CA LYS A 44 2.77 -0.73 17.63
C LYS A 44 2.89 0.71 17.12
N GLY A 45 2.19 1.63 17.80
CA GLY A 45 2.20 3.06 17.44
C GLY A 45 1.29 3.44 16.28
N VAL A 46 0.66 2.47 15.60
CA VAL A 46 -0.29 2.69 14.51
C VAL A 46 -1.71 2.53 15.03
N ALA A 47 -2.46 3.63 15.10
CA ALA A 47 -3.83 3.59 15.61
C ALA A 47 -4.81 2.96 14.61
N ARG A 48 -4.60 3.21 13.31
CA ARG A 48 -5.49 2.72 12.24
C ARG A 48 -4.84 2.81 10.87
N ILE A 49 -5.34 2.00 9.94
CA ILE A 49 -4.95 2.02 8.53
C ILE A 49 -6.07 2.69 7.72
N PHE A 50 -5.68 3.45 6.73
CA PHE A 50 -6.55 4.06 5.72
C PHE A 50 -6.16 3.55 4.32
N ASN A 51 -6.10 4.46 3.34
CA ASN A 51 -5.79 4.12 1.95
C ASN A 51 -4.50 3.31 1.83
N SER A 52 -4.54 2.32 0.97
CA SER A 52 -3.42 1.40 0.72
C SER A 52 -3.32 1.07 -0.76
N ALA A 53 -2.17 0.56 -1.15
CA ALA A 53 -1.97 -0.05 -2.45
C ALA A 53 -1.19 -1.35 -2.28
N VAL A 54 -1.60 -2.39 -3.00
CA VAL A 54 -1.13 -3.76 -2.84
C VAL A 54 -0.71 -4.30 -4.20
N VAL A 55 0.38 -5.04 -4.23
CA VAL A 55 0.87 -5.76 -5.42
C VAL A 55 1.24 -7.20 -5.07
N PRO A 56 1.15 -8.13 -6.02
CA PRO A 56 1.79 -9.44 -5.89
C PRO A 56 3.31 -9.28 -5.86
N PHE A 57 3.96 -10.06 -5.01
CA PHE A 57 5.41 -10.08 -4.89
C PHE A 57 5.89 -11.41 -4.33
N GLU A 58 6.72 -12.15 -5.09
CA GLU A 58 7.31 -13.43 -4.68
C GLU A 58 6.30 -14.43 -4.11
N GLY A 59 5.13 -14.55 -4.75
CA GLY A 59 4.09 -15.52 -4.38
C GLY A 59 3.19 -15.12 -3.22
N LYS A 60 3.34 -13.91 -2.68
CA LYS A 60 2.50 -13.29 -1.64
C LYS A 60 2.04 -11.90 -2.06
N PHE A 61 1.35 -11.21 -1.19
CA PHE A 61 0.98 -9.81 -1.35
C PHE A 61 1.89 -8.92 -0.48
N VAL A 62 2.34 -7.82 -1.07
CA VAL A 62 3.02 -6.74 -0.35
C VAL A 62 2.26 -5.45 -0.59
N GLY A 63 2.06 -4.67 0.44
CA GLY A 63 1.34 -3.40 0.36
C GLY A 63 2.05 -2.25 1.05
N VAL A 64 1.74 -1.05 0.58
CA VAL A 64 2.05 0.22 1.22
C VAL A 64 0.77 0.80 1.79
N PHE A 65 0.77 1.11 3.06
CA PHE A 65 -0.42 1.46 3.84
C PHE A 65 -0.27 2.85 4.47
N ARG A 66 -1.29 3.71 4.31
CA ARG A 66 -1.40 4.90 5.16
C ARG A 66 -1.75 4.47 6.56
N GLY A 67 -0.79 4.55 7.47
CA GLY A 67 -1.00 4.33 8.90
C GLY A 67 -1.02 5.66 9.64
N GLU A 68 -2.08 5.94 10.38
CA GLU A 68 -2.14 7.06 11.30
C GLU A 68 -1.60 6.64 12.66
N GLN A 69 -0.67 7.43 13.17
CA GLN A 69 -0.19 7.28 14.55
C GLN A 69 -1.23 7.78 15.56
N VAL A 70 -1.02 7.48 16.83
CA VAL A 70 -1.90 7.91 17.93
C VAL A 70 -2.05 9.44 17.99
N ASN A 71 -1.02 10.18 17.56
CA ASN A 71 -1.04 11.66 17.46
C ASN A 71 -1.74 12.20 16.18
N GLY A 72 -2.31 11.32 15.34
CA GLY A 72 -2.99 11.69 14.11
C GLY A 72 -2.07 11.97 12.91
N ILE A 73 -0.75 11.85 13.07
CA ILE A 73 0.19 12.08 11.96
C ILE A 73 0.26 10.82 11.09
N PRO A 74 -0.03 10.92 9.78
CA PRO A 74 0.07 9.79 8.88
C PRO A 74 1.50 9.55 8.41
N TYR A 75 1.83 8.26 8.25
CA TYR A 75 3.04 7.78 7.59
C TYR A 75 2.70 6.57 6.72
N ILE A 76 3.66 6.14 5.91
CA ILE A 76 3.51 4.96 5.07
C ILE A 76 4.22 3.78 5.76
N TYR A 77 3.50 2.66 5.85
CA TYR A 77 3.97 1.41 6.41
C TYR A 77 3.95 0.32 5.35
N LEU A 78 4.85 -0.65 5.46
CA LEU A 78 4.76 -1.89 4.70
C LEU A 78 3.88 -2.89 5.43
N GLY A 79 3.24 -3.76 4.66
CA GLY A 79 2.56 -4.93 5.19
C GLY A 79 2.63 -6.07 4.18
N GLU A 80 2.56 -7.28 4.68
CA GLU A 80 2.61 -8.51 3.90
C GLU A 80 1.41 -9.40 4.23
N SER A 81 0.96 -10.18 3.24
CA SER A 81 -0.12 -11.14 3.39
C SER A 81 0.04 -12.28 2.40
N GLU A 82 -0.27 -13.50 2.82
CA GLU A 82 -0.31 -14.68 1.96
C GLU A 82 -1.63 -14.77 1.17
N ASP A 83 -2.70 -14.12 1.64
CA ASP A 83 -4.06 -14.29 1.14
C ASP A 83 -4.84 -13.00 0.91
N ALA A 84 -4.22 -11.84 1.10
CA ALA A 84 -4.81 -10.50 1.03
C ALA A 84 -5.93 -10.24 2.08
N ILE A 85 -6.13 -11.14 3.03
CA ILE A 85 -7.10 -11.00 4.14
C ILE A 85 -6.38 -10.84 5.47
N HIS A 86 -5.42 -11.71 5.75
CA HIS A 86 -4.63 -11.66 6.97
C HIS A 86 -3.33 -10.89 6.73
N TRP A 87 -3.25 -9.71 7.31
CA TRP A 87 -2.14 -8.77 7.09
C TRP A 87 -1.24 -8.66 8.30
N ASN A 88 0.05 -8.74 8.05
CA ASN A 88 1.07 -8.36 9.02
C ASN A 88 1.61 -6.97 8.63
N ILE A 89 1.25 -5.97 9.42
CA ILE A 89 1.70 -4.58 9.22
C ILE A 89 2.98 -4.37 10.02
N ASN A 90 4.03 -3.87 9.37
CA ASN A 90 5.30 -3.59 10.03
C ASN A 90 5.13 -2.49 11.10
N GLU A 91 5.84 -2.63 12.22
CA GLU A 91 5.85 -1.60 13.27
C GLU A 91 6.62 -0.35 12.84
N GLU A 92 7.63 -0.53 12.00
CA GLU A 92 8.44 0.56 11.47
C GLU A 92 7.81 1.14 10.20
N LYS A 93 7.75 2.47 10.16
CA LYS A 93 7.38 3.17 8.92
C LYS A 93 8.43 2.98 7.84
N ILE A 94 8.03 3.06 6.58
CA ILE A 94 8.95 2.98 5.45
C ILE A 94 9.99 4.09 5.59
N LYS A 95 11.25 3.73 5.46
CA LYS A 95 12.36 4.65 5.33
C LYS A 95 12.68 4.81 3.85
N PHE A 96 12.59 6.03 3.38
CA PHE A 96 13.04 6.37 2.04
C PHE A 96 14.51 6.79 2.12
N VAL A 97 15.25 6.51 1.06
CA VAL A 97 16.62 6.99 0.91
C VAL A 97 16.71 7.88 -0.32
N ASP A 98 17.64 8.80 -0.33
CA ASP A 98 17.99 9.57 -1.53
C ASP A 98 18.93 8.76 -2.45
N GLU A 99 19.38 9.36 -3.54
CA GLU A 99 20.30 8.74 -4.50
C GLU A 99 21.69 8.44 -3.91
N ASN A 100 22.06 9.08 -2.81
CA ASN A 100 23.32 8.85 -2.09
C ASN A 100 23.15 7.79 -0.99
N GLY A 101 21.93 7.29 -0.75
CA GLY A 101 21.61 6.33 0.29
C GLY A 101 21.35 6.96 1.66
N GLU A 102 21.24 8.28 1.75
CA GLU A 102 20.88 8.96 2.98
C GLU A 102 19.37 8.86 3.28
N GLU A 103 19.04 8.57 4.54
CA GLU A 103 17.64 8.43 4.94
C GLU A 103 16.87 9.73 4.79
N PHE A 104 15.70 9.64 4.19
CA PHE A 104 14.74 10.72 4.06
C PHE A 104 13.39 10.29 4.62
N MET A 105 12.77 11.14 5.43
CA MET A 105 11.44 10.92 5.96
C MET A 105 10.51 12.03 5.47
N PRO A 106 9.51 11.70 4.63
CA PRO A 106 8.56 12.70 4.18
C PRO A 106 7.72 13.20 5.36
N ILE A 107 7.43 14.49 5.35
CA ILE A 107 6.51 15.10 6.31
C ILE A 107 5.08 14.79 5.87
N TYR A 108 4.27 14.22 6.76
CA TYR A 108 2.85 14.02 6.54
C TYR A 108 2.53 13.15 5.30
N ALA A 109 3.16 11.97 5.18
CA ALA A 109 2.98 11.08 4.04
C ALA A 109 1.66 10.29 4.15
N TYR A 110 0.82 10.37 3.11
CA TYR A 110 -0.49 9.74 3.08
C TYR A 110 -0.92 9.33 1.66
N ASP A 111 -1.98 8.54 1.58
CA ASP A 111 -2.62 8.06 0.36
C ASP A 111 -1.65 7.46 -0.67
N PRO A 112 -0.89 6.43 -0.28
CA PRO A 112 0.07 5.83 -1.19
C PRO A 112 -0.59 5.11 -2.36
N ARG A 113 0.13 5.06 -3.48
CA ARG A 113 -0.11 4.17 -4.62
C ARG A 113 1.15 3.39 -4.91
N LEU A 114 0.99 2.19 -5.42
CA LEU A 114 2.10 1.30 -5.76
C LEU A 114 1.82 0.67 -7.12
N VAL A 115 2.77 0.74 -8.02
CA VAL A 115 2.67 0.15 -9.35
C VAL A 115 4.01 -0.46 -9.76
N LYS A 116 3.96 -1.59 -10.46
CA LYS A 116 5.12 -2.20 -11.10
C LYS A 116 5.19 -1.75 -12.55
N VAL A 117 6.34 -1.23 -12.96
CA VAL A 117 6.67 -0.95 -14.35
C VAL A 117 7.94 -1.70 -14.68
N GLU A 118 7.84 -2.65 -15.61
CA GLU A 118 8.91 -3.59 -15.93
C GLU A 118 9.37 -4.37 -14.68
N ASP A 119 10.61 -4.21 -14.24
CA ASP A 119 11.21 -4.85 -13.08
C ASP A 119 11.29 -3.93 -11.84
N THR A 120 10.64 -2.77 -11.88
CA THR A 120 10.75 -1.73 -10.85
C THR A 120 9.38 -1.37 -10.30
N TYR A 121 9.27 -1.28 -8.98
CA TYR A 121 8.10 -0.79 -8.28
C TYR A 121 8.24 0.70 -8.01
N TYR A 122 7.16 1.44 -8.24
CA TYR A 122 7.06 2.87 -7.96
C TYR A 122 5.99 3.10 -6.91
N ALA A 123 6.39 3.71 -5.79
CA ALA A 123 5.49 4.20 -4.77
C ALA A 123 5.30 5.70 -4.96
N ILE A 124 4.04 6.15 -4.95
CA ILE A 124 3.64 7.55 -5.07
C ILE A 124 2.79 7.88 -3.85
N TRP A 125 2.99 9.04 -3.24
CA TRP A 125 2.20 9.47 -2.08
C TRP A 125 1.98 10.98 -2.07
N CYS A 126 0.98 11.43 -1.33
CA CYS A 126 0.82 12.83 -0.98
C CYS A 126 1.68 13.16 0.24
N GLN A 127 2.27 14.34 0.26
CA GLN A 127 3.06 14.85 1.38
C GLN A 127 2.91 16.37 1.53
N ASP A 128 3.37 16.89 2.65
CA ASP A 128 3.56 18.33 2.84
C ASP A 128 5.01 18.70 2.52
N PHE A 129 5.19 19.58 1.55
CA PHE A 129 6.48 20.14 1.16
C PHE A 129 6.26 21.59 0.71
N TYR A 130 6.22 22.51 1.68
CA TYR A 130 5.79 23.90 1.45
C TYR A 130 4.39 24.03 0.84
N GLY A 131 3.49 23.09 1.19
CA GLY A 131 2.18 22.88 0.62
C GLY A 131 1.99 21.43 0.14
N ALA A 132 0.83 21.13 -0.42
CA ALA A 132 0.53 19.80 -0.92
C ALA A 132 1.42 19.44 -2.12
N ALA A 133 2.15 18.35 -2.01
CA ALA A 133 3.08 17.88 -3.05
C ALA A 133 2.95 16.37 -3.25
N ILE A 134 3.47 15.86 -4.36
CA ILE A 134 3.56 14.45 -4.66
C ILE A 134 4.99 13.98 -4.45
N GLY A 135 5.17 12.97 -3.61
CA GLY A 135 6.43 12.24 -3.50
C GLY A 135 6.42 10.99 -4.37
N ILE A 136 7.58 10.64 -4.93
CA ILE A 136 7.79 9.39 -5.69
C ILE A 136 9.07 8.72 -5.22
N ALA A 137 9.02 7.39 -5.08
CA ALA A 137 10.18 6.56 -4.87
C ALA A 137 10.11 5.29 -5.71
N LYS A 138 11.25 4.72 -6.03
CA LYS A 138 11.38 3.45 -6.75
C LYS A 138 12.01 2.39 -5.86
N SER A 139 11.63 1.14 -6.08
CA SER A 139 12.17 -0.02 -5.38
C SER A 139 12.22 -1.23 -6.32
N LYS A 140 13.19 -2.12 -6.10
CA LYS A 140 13.25 -3.43 -6.78
C LYS A 140 12.89 -4.58 -5.85
N ASP A 141 12.93 -4.35 -4.55
CA ASP A 141 12.79 -5.38 -3.52
C ASP A 141 11.63 -5.11 -2.54
N LEU A 142 10.91 -4.00 -2.71
CA LEU A 142 9.86 -3.50 -1.81
C LEU A 142 10.32 -3.34 -0.35
N LYS A 143 11.63 -3.20 -0.13
CA LYS A 143 12.27 -2.96 1.18
C LYS A 143 12.98 -1.63 1.21
N THR A 144 13.77 -1.35 0.16
CA THR A 144 14.50 -0.10 0.00
C THR A 144 13.79 0.76 -1.04
N PHE A 145 13.36 1.94 -0.65
CA PHE A 145 12.68 2.89 -1.52
C PHE A 145 13.57 4.11 -1.77
N VAL A 146 14.10 4.20 -2.98
CA VAL A 146 14.95 5.32 -3.40
C VAL A 146 14.07 6.44 -3.93
N ARG A 147 14.10 7.59 -3.25
CA ARG A 147 13.33 8.77 -3.64
C ARG A 147 13.74 9.26 -5.02
N ILE A 148 12.77 9.62 -5.80
CA ILE A 148 12.93 10.38 -7.04
C ILE A 148 12.55 11.84 -6.73
N GLU A 149 13.05 12.78 -7.54
CA GLU A 149 12.69 14.18 -7.43
C GLU A 149 11.16 14.38 -7.50
N ASN A 150 10.62 15.29 -6.70
CA ASN A 150 9.17 15.53 -6.67
C ASN A 150 8.70 16.06 -8.04
N PRO A 151 7.83 15.34 -8.76
CA PRO A 151 7.41 15.74 -10.09
C PRO A 151 6.43 16.91 -10.09
N PHE A 152 5.75 17.13 -8.97
CA PHE A 152 4.76 18.18 -8.81
C PHE A 152 5.03 18.93 -7.52
N LEU A 153 5.48 20.15 -7.63
CA LEU A 153 5.58 21.13 -6.56
C LEU A 153 4.38 22.08 -6.65
N PRO A 154 3.94 22.65 -5.50
CA PRO A 154 2.90 23.66 -5.50
C PRO A 154 3.35 24.92 -6.24
#